data_7485c0395b9eae02c12aa08b1d3d3431
#
_entry.id   7485c0395b9eae02c12aa08b1d3d3431
#
_cell.length_a   1.000
_cell.length_b   1.000
_cell.length_c   1.000
_cell.angle_alpha   90.00
_cell.angle_beta   90.00
_cell.angle_gamma   90.00
#
_symmetry.space_group_name_H-M   'P 1'
#
loop_
_entity.id
_entity.type
_entity.pdbx_description
1 polymer ?
#
loop_
_entity_poly.entity_id
_entity_poly.type
_entity_poly.pdbx_seq_one_letter_code
_entity_poly.pdbx_strand_id
1 'polypeptide(L)' 'MQVSEAIQCPFCGQAFELVIDTSVPSQQFTTDCEVCCRPMTVQVEAEPGEILSVDISGD' A
#
# COMPACT_ATOMS: atom_id res chain seq x y z
N MET A 1 8.87 -13.02 -1.73
CA MET A 1 9.78 -12.00 -1.20
C MET A 1 8.97 -10.80 -0.73
N GLN A 2 9.25 -10.26 0.43
CA GLN A 2 8.47 -9.18 1.02
C GLN A 2 9.32 -7.93 1.21
N VAL A 3 8.72 -6.78 0.92
CA VAL A 3 9.37 -5.48 1.06
C VAL A 3 8.44 -4.56 1.83
N SER A 4 8.96 -3.83 2.80
CA SER A 4 8.20 -2.80 3.50
C SER A 4 8.19 -1.52 2.69
N GLU A 5 7.02 -0.94 2.50
CA GLU A 5 6.86 0.32 1.77
C GLU A 5 6.14 1.32 2.65
N ALA A 6 6.70 2.51 2.75
CA ALA A 6 6.06 3.60 3.50
C ALA A 6 5.00 4.26 2.61
N ILE A 7 3.79 4.35 3.14
CA ILE A 7 2.68 5.01 2.46
C ILE A 7 2.07 6.06 3.37
N GLN A 8 1.29 6.95 2.79
CA GLN A 8 0.64 8.03 3.53
C GLN A 8 -0.87 7.94 3.34
N CYS A 9 -1.61 8.02 4.45
CA CYS A 9 -3.06 8.02 4.40
C CYS A 9 -3.56 9.26 3.66
N PRO A 10 -4.44 9.10 2.64
CA PRO A 10 -4.94 10.26 1.89
C PRO A 10 -5.94 11.11 2.68
N PHE A 11 -6.42 10.63 3.81
CA PHE A 11 -7.42 11.35 4.61
C PHE A 11 -6.79 12.15 5.75
N CYS A 12 -5.92 11.53 6.53
CA CYS A 12 -5.34 12.17 7.72
C CYS A 12 -3.86 12.54 7.54
N GLY A 13 -3.21 12.08 6.48
CA GLY A 13 -1.82 12.37 6.21
C GLY A 13 -0.82 11.57 7.04
N GLN A 14 -1.29 10.61 7.82
CA GLN A 14 -0.42 9.81 8.67
C GLN A 14 0.36 8.80 7.83
N ALA A 15 1.68 8.77 8.00
CA ALA A 15 2.53 7.80 7.31
C ALA A 15 2.55 6.48 8.07
N PHE A 16 2.55 5.37 7.34
CA PHE A 16 2.70 4.04 7.93
C PHE A 16 3.31 3.08 6.91
N GLU A 17 3.77 1.94 7.40
CA GLU A 17 4.43 0.96 6.56
C GLU A 17 3.50 -0.20 6.22
N LEU A 18 3.55 -0.63 4.97
CA LEU A 18 2.88 -1.85 4.52
C LEU A 18 3.92 -2.85 4.05
N VAL A 19 3.66 -4.12 4.33
CA VAL A 19 4.47 -5.22 3.82
C VAL A 19 3.85 -5.70 2.51
N ILE A 20 4.64 -5.66 1.45
CA ILE A 20 4.19 -5.98 0.10
C ILE A 20 4.98 -7.18 -0.40
N ASP A 21 4.27 -8.15 -0.97
CA ASP A 21 4.90 -9.33 -1.56
C ASP A 21 5.27 -9.02 -3.00
N THR A 22 6.55 -8.85 -3.27
CA THR A 22 7.04 -8.48 -4.59
C THR A 22 7.08 -9.67 -5.57
N SER A 23 6.75 -10.87 -5.12
CA SER A 23 6.60 -12.00 -6.03
C SER A 23 5.30 -11.93 -6.84
N VAL A 24 4.38 -11.06 -6.43
CA VAL A 24 3.12 -10.81 -7.15
C VAL A 24 3.31 -9.56 -7.99
N PRO A 25 3.30 -9.65 -9.34
CA PRO A 25 3.59 -8.48 -10.19
C PRO A 25 2.55 -7.37 -10.10
N SER A 26 1.30 -7.71 -9.83
CA SER A 26 0.24 -6.73 -9.69
C SER A 26 -0.69 -7.19 -8.59
N GLN A 27 -0.97 -6.32 -7.64
CA GLN A 27 -1.86 -6.67 -6.53
C GLN A 27 -2.67 -5.47 -6.08
N GLN A 28 -3.88 -5.74 -5.64
CA GLN A 28 -4.80 -4.73 -5.14
C GLN A 28 -5.47 -5.27 -3.89
N PHE A 29 -5.52 -4.46 -2.85
CA PHE A 29 -6.16 -4.87 -1.61
C PHE A 29 -6.70 -3.65 -0.88
N THR A 30 -7.64 -3.90 0.04
CA THR A 30 -8.20 -2.85 0.88
C THR A 30 -7.60 -2.95 2.27
N THR A 31 -7.18 -1.81 2.81
CA THR A 31 -6.66 -1.73 4.18
C THR A 31 -7.27 -0.51 4.85
N ASP A 32 -7.30 -0.52 6.17
CA ASP A 32 -7.84 0.60 6.95
C ASP A 32 -6.72 1.43 7.54
N CYS A 33 -6.92 2.74 7.57
CA CYS A 33 -6.00 3.62 8.27
C CYS A 33 -6.15 3.40 9.78
N GLU A 34 -5.04 3.25 10.49
CA GLU A 34 -5.05 3.03 11.93
C GLU A 34 -5.45 4.28 12.73
N VAL A 35 -5.35 5.44 12.11
CA VAL A 35 -5.61 6.71 12.78
C VAL A 35 -7.04 7.17 12.53
N CYS A 36 -7.46 7.28 11.28
CA CYS A 36 -8.79 7.76 10.95
C CYS A 36 -9.81 6.64 10.70
N CYS A 37 -9.37 5.39 10.69
CA CYS A 37 -10.21 4.19 10.52
C CYS A 37 -11.01 4.17 9.22
N ARG A 38 -10.51 4.82 8.18
CA ARG A 38 -11.18 4.84 6.89
C ARG A 38 -10.60 3.77 5.96
N PRO A 39 -11.45 3.08 5.21
CA PRO A 39 -10.96 2.10 4.25
C PRO A 39 -10.33 2.79 3.05
N MET A 40 -9.25 2.20 2.55
CA MET A 40 -8.58 2.69 1.36
C MET A 40 -8.12 1.51 0.53
N THR A 41 -8.08 1.71 -0.78
CA THR A 41 -7.64 0.70 -1.72
C THR A 41 -6.19 0.97 -2.10
N VAL A 42 -5.37 -0.05 -1.95
CA VAL A 42 -3.95 0.03 -2.31
C VAL A 42 -3.73 -0.82 -3.55
N GLN A 43 -3.13 -0.22 -4.57
CA GLN A 43 -2.77 -0.93 -5.78
C GLN A 43 -1.26 -0.86 -5.97
N VAL A 44 -0.63 -2.01 -6.14
CA VAL A 44 0.82 -2.12 -6.22
C VAL A 44 1.22 -2.81 -7.51
N GLU A 45 2.19 -2.23 -8.19
CA GLU A 45 2.88 -2.84 -9.32
C GLU A 45 4.31 -3.14 -8.88
N ALA A 46 4.74 -4.38 -9.05
CA ALA A 46 6.05 -4.81 -8.56
C ALA A 46 6.70 -5.82 -9.50
N GLU A 47 8.03 -5.91 -9.41
CA GLU A 47 8.79 -7.02 -9.98
C GLU A 47 9.49 -7.74 -8.81
N PRO A 48 10.00 -8.96 -9.02
CA PRO A 48 10.71 -9.68 -7.95
C PRO A 48 11.83 -8.84 -7.35
N GLY A 49 11.68 -8.51 -6.07
CA GLY A 49 12.65 -7.73 -5.32
C GLY A 49 12.53 -6.22 -5.46
N GLU A 50 11.54 -5.70 -6.22
CA GLU A 50 11.43 -4.27 -6.43
C GLU A 50 9.97 -3.85 -6.57
N ILE A 51 9.63 -2.69 -5.99
CA ILE A 51 8.32 -2.08 -6.14
C ILE A 51 8.42 -1.00 -7.21
N LEU A 52 7.57 -1.10 -8.23
CA LEU A 52 7.56 -0.17 -9.36
C LEU A 52 6.67 1.03 -9.08
N SER A 53 5.47 0.79 -8.54
CA SER A 53 4.56 1.88 -8.19
C SER A 53 3.57 1.44 -7.12
N VAL A 54 3.11 2.40 -6.34
CA VAL A 54 2.08 2.19 -5.32
C VAL A 54 1.07 3.31 -5.46
N ASP A 55 -0.20 2.95 -5.64
CA ASP A 55 -1.31 3.90 -5.67
C ASP A 55 -2.25 3.64 -4.51
N ILE A 56 -2.70 4.71 -3.88
CA ILE A 56 -3.63 4.63 -2.77
C ILE A 56 -4.84 5.50 -3.11
N SER A 57 -6.01 4.87 -3.07
CA SER A 57 -7.27 5.58 -3.31
C SER A 57 -8.16 5.47 -2.08
N GLY A 58 -8.72 6.59 -1.67
CA GLY A 58 -9.70 6.62 -0.60
C GLY A 58 -11.11 6.68 -1.16
N ASP A 59 -12.01 6.00 -0.53
CA ASP A 59 -13.45 6.06 -0.86
C ASP A 59 -14.20 6.95 0.11
#